data_24a2999703fd3917837a451a202dac23
#
_entry.id   24a2999703fd3917837a451a202dac23
#
_cell.length_a   1.000
_cell.length_b   1.000
_cell.length_c   1.000
_cell.angle_alpha   90.00
_cell.angle_beta   90.00
_cell.angle_gamma   90.00
#
_symmetry.space_group_name_H-M   'P 1'
#
loop_
_entity.id
_entity.type
_entity.pdbx_description
1 polymer ?
#
loop_
_entity_poly.entity_id
_entity_poly.type
_entity_poly.pdbx_seq_one_letter_code
_entity_poly.pdbx_strand_id
1 'polypeptide(L)'
;MHEKFHYKTLDEVKQTAAALGVSLPFAADTHALAESLRVGKHVFPNRLGIAPMEGADSLMDGSPSDFTARRYLREAKGGSVIIWFEAISIVPEGRSSATQLYLCRENLDSYKRLTQAVKEAGLQANGFAPYLVMQANHSGRYSNPDNKPAPIIAYRHPELELYRAADDSCIVTDDYLK
;
A
#
# COMPACT_ATOMS: atom_id res chain seq x y z
N MET A 1 -23.08 -3.94 -18.79
CA MET A 1 -22.16 -2.79 -19.01
C MET A 1 -22.33 -1.87 -17.81
N HIS A 2 -21.26 -1.53 -17.10
CA HIS A 2 -21.36 -0.62 -15.96
C HIS A 2 -21.53 0.82 -16.46
N GLU A 3 -22.48 1.53 -15.87
CA GLU A 3 -22.67 2.95 -16.15
C GLU A 3 -21.47 3.75 -15.63
N LYS A 4 -20.98 4.70 -16.42
CA LYS A 4 -19.88 5.56 -15.99
C LYS A 4 -20.39 6.59 -14.99
N PHE A 5 -19.57 6.87 -13.96
CA PHE A 5 -19.85 7.96 -13.03
C PHE A 5 -19.89 9.29 -13.81
N HIS A 6 -20.99 10.01 -13.76
CA HIS A 6 -21.25 11.22 -14.55
C HIS A 6 -21.80 12.39 -13.74
N TYR A 7 -22.04 12.19 -12.45
CA TYR A 7 -22.60 13.22 -11.56
C TYR A 7 -21.64 14.39 -11.39
N LYS A 8 -22.18 15.61 -11.50
CA LYS A 8 -21.43 16.86 -11.36
C LYS A 8 -21.74 17.57 -10.05
N THR A 9 -22.86 17.25 -9.43
CA THR A 9 -23.31 17.88 -8.19
C THR A 9 -23.69 16.83 -7.15
N LEU A 10 -23.64 17.23 -5.88
CA LEU A 10 -24.08 16.39 -4.77
C LEU A 10 -25.58 16.05 -4.87
N ASP A 11 -26.39 16.99 -5.37
CA ASP A 11 -27.83 16.79 -5.48
C ASP A 11 -28.18 15.73 -6.53
N GLU A 12 -27.47 15.66 -7.64
CA GLU A 12 -27.63 14.56 -8.62
C GLU A 12 -27.33 13.19 -7.99
N VAL A 13 -26.28 13.10 -7.16
CA VAL A 13 -25.94 11.85 -6.44
C VAL A 13 -27.04 11.49 -5.45
N LYS A 14 -27.54 12.46 -4.67
CA LYS A 14 -28.64 12.25 -3.71
C LYS A 14 -29.93 11.80 -4.38
N GLN A 15 -30.30 12.42 -5.50
CA GLN A 15 -31.51 12.06 -6.27
C GLN A 15 -31.40 10.62 -6.78
N THR A 16 -30.25 10.26 -7.33
CA THR A 16 -30.04 8.89 -7.84
C THR A 16 -30.05 7.87 -6.69
N ALA A 17 -29.39 8.17 -5.57
CA ALA A 17 -29.41 7.31 -4.38
C ALA A 17 -30.85 7.08 -3.89
N ALA A 18 -31.67 8.15 -3.82
CA ALA A 18 -33.06 8.07 -3.43
C ALA A 18 -33.88 7.22 -4.41
N ALA A 19 -33.68 7.40 -5.72
CA ALA A 19 -34.38 6.64 -6.76
C ALA A 19 -34.03 5.13 -6.70
N LEU A 20 -32.81 4.78 -6.27
CA LEU A 20 -32.36 3.41 -6.07
C LEU A 20 -32.72 2.84 -4.69
N GLY A 21 -33.33 3.62 -3.81
CA GLY A 21 -33.64 3.21 -2.43
C GLY A 21 -32.39 3.03 -1.56
N VAL A 22 -31.25 3.66 -1.95
CA VAL A 22 -29.98 3.56 -1.24
C VAL A 22 -29.82 4.77 -0.31
N SER A 23 -29.50 4.50 0.95
CA SER A 23 -29.13 5.55 1.92
C SER A 23 -27.60 5.72 1.92
N LEU A 24 -27.14 6.90 1.48
CA LEU A 24 -25.74 7.26 1.55
C LEU A 24 -25.52 8.36 2.59
N PRO A 25 -24.51 8.24 3.46
CA PRO A 25 -24.18 9.31 4.39
C PRO A 25 -23.50 10.45 3.63
N PHE A 26 -24.02 11.67 3.78
CA PHE A 26 -23.40 12.88 3.26
C PHE A 26 -23.12 13.85 4.40
N ALA A 27 -21.91 14.39 4.43
CA ALA A 27 -21.55 15.47 5.34
C ALA A 27 -21.23 16.74 4.52
N ALA A 28 -21.83 17.85 4.90
CA ALA A 28 -21.51 19.15 4.32
C ALA A 28 -20.19 19.70 4.89
N ASP A 29 -19.86 19.31 6.11
CA ASP A 29 -18.64 19.71 6.83
C ASP A 29 -17.65 18.55 6.89
N THR A 30 -16.44 18.79 6.40
CA THR A 30 -15.29 17.85 6.45
C THR A 30 -14.23 18.29 7.44
N HIS A 31 -14.50 19.28 8.30
CA HIS A 31 -13.54 19.83 9.26
C HIS A 31 -12.92 18.75 10.17
N ALA A 32 -13.68 17.73 10.53
CA ALA A 32 -13.20 16.60 11.32
C ALA A 32 -11.95 15.92 10.75
N LEU A 33 -11.74 15.97 9.42
CA LEU A 33 -10.52 15.41 8.79
C LEU A 33 -9.27 16.24 9.12
N ALA A 34 -9.42 17.53 9.36
CA ALA A 34 -8.34 18.44 9.71
C ALA A 34 -8.09 18.55 11.21
N GLU A 35 -8.96 17.97 12.05
CA GLU A 35 -8.75 17.97 13.50
C GLU A 35 -7.59 17.09 13.92
N SER A 36 -6.84 17.53 14.93
CA SER A 36 -5.79 16.72 15.52
C SER A 36 -6.36 15.47 16.20
N LEU A 37 -5.58 14.38 16.17
CA LEU A 37 -5.92 13.12 16.80
C LEU A 37 -4.80 12.69 17.75
N ARG A 38 -5.15 12.40 19.00
CA ARG A 38 -4.21 11.82 19.97
C ARG A 38 -4.38 10.28 20.02
N VAL A 39 -3.27 9.59 19.82
CA VAL A 39 -3.20 8.12 19.96
C VAL A 39 -2.04 7.80 20.90
N GLY A 40 -2.35 7.41 22.11
CA GLY A 40 -1.35 7.21 23.17
C GLY A 40 -0.55 8.49 23.43
N LYS A 41 0.77 8.44 23.27
CA LYS A 41 1.68 9.59 23.43
C LYS A 41 1.84 10.43 22.16
N HIS A 42 1.32 9.99 21.02
CA HIS A 42 1.46 10.68 19.74
C HIS A 42 0.27 11.59 19.48
N VAL A 43 0.55 12.77 18.94
CA VAL A 43 -0.47 13.72 18.47
C VAL A 43 -0.27 13.89 16.96
N PHE A 44 -1.26 13.46 16.21
CA PHE A 44 -1.33 13.63 14.76
C PHE A 44 -2.02 14.94 14.45
N PRO A 45 -1.47 15.81 13.59
CA PRO A 45 -2.05 17.12 13.28
C PRO A 45 -3.37 17.05 12.48
N ASN A 46 -3.69 15.93 11.89
CA ASN A 46 -4.97 15.68 11.20
C ASN A 46 -5.30 14.17 11.23
N ARG A 47 -6.35 13.76 10.52
CA ARG A 47 -6.84 12.36 10.49
C ARG A 47 -6.69 11.71 9.11
N LEU A 48 -5.79 12.22 8.26
CA LEU A 48 -5.57 11.68 6.92
C LEU A 48 -4.41 10.68 6.92
N GLY A 49 -4.65 9.51 6.36
CA GLY A 49 -3.64 8.48 6.16
C GLY A 49 -3.69 7.91 4.75
N ILE A 50 -2.54 7.56 4.20
CA ILE A 50 -2.44 6.81 2.95
C ILE A 50 -2.43 5.33 3.27
N ALA A 51 -3.40 4.61 2.69
CA ALA A 51 -3.45 3.15 2.76
C ALA A 51 -2.41 2.53 1.81
N PRO A 52 -1.85 1.35 2.16
CA PRO A 52 -0.85 0.69 1.34
C PRO A 52 -1.44 0.23 0.00
N MET A 53 -0.76 0.55 -1.10
CA MET A 53 -1.15 0.10 -2.45
C MET A 53 0.10 -0.14 -3.29
N GLU A 54 0.28 -1.37 -3.77
CA GLU A 54 1.41 -1.73 -4.61
C GLU A 54 1.38 -0.96 -5.94
N GLY A 55 2.48 -0.28 -6.24
CA GLY A 55 2.69 0.41 -7.51
C GLY A 55 3.22 -0.50 -8.60
N ALA A 56 3.83 -1.62 -8.23
CA ALA A 56 4.54 -2.53 -9.11
C ALA A 56 5.52 -1.77 -10.06
N ASP A 57 6.19 -0.77 -9.51
CA ASP A 57 7.02 0.20 -10.23
C ASP A 57 8.46 0.30 -9.69
N SER A 58 8.91 -0.68 -8.88
CA SER A 58 10.30 -0.73 -8.42
C SER A 58 11.29 -1.04 -9.56
N LEU A 59 12.57 -0.80 -9.29
CA LEU A 59 13.65 -1.35 -10.11
C LEU A 59 13.72 -2.88 -9.91
N MET A 60 14.40 -3.57 -10.84
CA MET A 60 14.48 -5.05 -10.80
C MET A 60 15.21 -5.58 -9.56
N ASP A 61 16.11 -4.80 -8.98
CA ASP A 61 16.79 -5.10 -7.71
C ASP A 61 15.92 -4.83 -6.47
N GLY A 62 14.65 -4.42 -6.67
CA GLY A 62 13.70 -4.08 -5.61
C GLY A 62 13.88 -2.68 -5.04
N SER A 63 14.83 -1.89 -5.53
CA SER A 63 15.01 -0.49 -5.12
C SER A 63 13.83 0.38 -5.57
N PRO A 64 13.48 1.43 -4.82
CA PRO A 64 12.51 2.42 -5.27
C PRO A 64 12.96 3.09 -6.57
N SER A 65 12.08 3.13 -7.57
CA SER A 65 12.28 3.89 -8.81
C SER A 65 11.89 5.36 -8.63
N ASP A 66 12.14 6.17 -9.68
CA ASP A 66 11.67 7.56 -9.72
C ASP A 66 10.14 7.65 -9.66
N PHE A 67 9.42 6.68 -10.22
CA PHE A 67 7.95 6.62 -10.13
C PHE A 67 7.49 6.34 -8.70
N THR A 68 8.12 5.38 -8.03
CA THR A 68 7.89 5.10 -6.61
C THR A 68 8.15 6.35 -5.77
N ALA A 69 9.30 6.99 -5.94
CA ALA A 69 9.67 8.20 -5.21
C ALA A 69 8.67 9.34 -5.46
N ARG A 70 8.29 9.57 -6.72
CA ARG A 70 7.32 10.61 -7.10
C ARG A 70 5.97 10.41 -6.41
N ARG A 71 5.48 9.16 -6.31
CA ARG A 71 4.22 8.83 -5.66
C ARG A 71 4.26 9.19 -4.18
N TYR A 72 5.23 8.68 -3.44
CA TYR A 72 5.35 8.94 -2.00
C TYR A 72 5.63 10.41 -1.66
N LEU A 73 6.40 11.12 -2.49
CA LEU A 73 6.61 12.56 -2.34
C LEU A 73 5.31 13.37 -2.52
N ARG A 74 4.44 12.97 -3.46
CA ARG A 74 3.12 13.60 -3.65
C ARG A 74 2.19 13.34 -2.47
N GLU A 75 2.17 12.11 -1.95
CA GLU A 75 1.39 11.74 -0.78
C GLU A 75 1.80 12.55 0.45
N ALA A 76 3.11 12.71 0.68
CA ALA A 76 3.62 13.53 1.77
C ALA A 76 3.24 15.02 1.62
N LYS A 77 3.38 15.58 0.43
CA LYS A 77 2.99 16.98 0.13
C LYS A 77 1.48 17.17 0.24
N GLY A 78 0.68 16.13 0.06
CA GLY A 78 -0.78 16.15 0.20
C GLY A 78 -1.28 16.29 1.63
N GLY A 79 -0.41 16.27 2.65
CA GLY A 79 -0.76 16.53 4.04
C GLY A 79 -1.18 15.30 4.85
N SER A 80 -0.96 14.10 4.35
CA SER A 80 -1.22 12.87 5.12
C SER A 80 -0.26 12.75 6.28
N VAL A 81 -0.78 12.46 7.49
CA VAL A 81 0.04 12.29 8.71
C VAL A 81 0.64 10.91 8.84
N ILE A 82 0.04 9.91 8.17
CA ILE A 82 0.55 8.55 8.08
C ILE A 82 0.63 8.17 6.61
N ILE A 83 1.80 7.67 6.20
CA ILE A 83 1.99 7.05 4.90
C ILE A 83 2.37 5.60 5.17
N TRP A 84 1.44 4.70 4.89
CA TRP A 84 1.67 3.27 4.97
C TRP A 84 2.20 2.81 3.62
N PHE A 85 3.47 2.42 3.60
CA PHE A 85 4.11 1.96 2.38
C PHE A 85 3.44 0.69 1.87
N GLU A 86 3.46 0.54 0.56
CA GLU A 86 3.06 -0.70 -0.11
C GLU A 86 3.81 -1.92 0.43
N ALA A 87 3.32 -3.12 0.09
CA ALA A 87 3.97 -4.35 0.49
C ALA A 87 5.40 -4.42 -0.05
N ILE A 88 6.36 -4.44 0.88
CA ILE A 88 7.80 -4.56 0.60
C ILE A 88 8.21 -5.98 0.93
N SER A 89 8.63 -6.73 -0.07
CA SER A 89 9.10 -8.10 0.16
C SER A 89 10.36 -8.11 1.02
N ILE A 90 10.46 -9.10 1.92
CA ILE A 90 11.61 -9.28 2.82
C ILE A 90 12.62 -10.29 2.28
N VAL A 91 12.23 -11.06 1.25
CA VAL A 91 13.07 -12.03 0.53
C VAL A 91 12.76 -11.96 -0.96
N PRO A 92 13.72 -12.21 -1.86
CA PRO A 92 13.51 -12.06 -3.31
C PRO A 92 12.45 -13.02 -3.84
N GLU A 93 12.39 -14.25 -3.35
CA GLU A 93 11.43 -15.28 -3.75
C GLU A 93 10.02 -15.00 -3.23
N GLY A 94 9.88 -14.16 -2.21
CA GLY A 94 8.59 -13.74 -1.63
C GLY A 94 7.88 -12.63 -2.39
N ARG A 95 8.43 -12.12 -3.48
CA ARG A 95 7.83 -11.04 -4.27
C ARG A 95 6.57 -11.50 -5.01
N SER A 96 5.59 -10.62 -5.13
CA SER A 96 4.35 -10.79 -5.91
C SER A 96 4.56 -10.54 -7.41
N SER A 97 5.63 -9.82 -7.78
CA SER A 97 6.03 -9.52 -9.15
C SER A 97 7.51 -9.15 -9.22
N ALA A 98 8.09 -9.17 -10.40
CA ALA A 98 9.49 -8.76 -10.62
C ALA A 98 9.74 -7.27 -10.26
N THR A 99 8.70 -6.47 -10.24
CA THR A 99 8.74 -5.03 -9.94
C THR A 99 8.07 -4.67 -8.61
N GLN A 100 7.84 -5.62 -7.72
CA GLN A 100 7.50 -5.33 -6.32
C GLN A 100 8.74 -4.81 -5.59
N LEU A 101 8.54 -3.82 -4.72
CA LEU A 101 9.58 -3.37 -3.78
C LEU A 101 10.11 -4.55 -2.96
N TYR A 102 11.42 -4.63 -2.84
CA TYR A 102 12.13 -5.65 -2.07
C TYR A 102 13.27 -5.00 -1.30
N LEU A 103 13.33 -5.19 0.01
CA LEU A 103 14.35 -4.61 0.88
C LEU A 103 15.44 -5.63 1.18
N CYS A 104 16.69 -5.29 0.85
CA CYS A 104 17.88 -6.05 1.21
C CYS A 104 19.01 -5.12 1.66
N ARG A 105 20.15 -5.69 2.04
CA ARG A 105 21.32 -4.90 2.49
C ARG A 105 21.87 -4.00 1.38
N GLU A 106 21.87 -4.51 0.16
CA GLU A 106 22.47 -3.90 -1.02
C GLU A 106 21.73 -2.63 -1.44
N ASN A 107 20.41 -2.58 -1.22
CA ASN A 107 19.56 -1.45 -1.60
C ASN A 107 19.08 -0.59 -0.43
N LEU A 108 19.50 -0.88 0.80
CA LEU A 108 19.07 -0.18 2.02
C LEU A 108 19.25 1.34 1.93
N ASP A 109 20.32 1.82 1.31
CA ASP A 109 20.58 3.26 1.21
C ASP A 109 19.61 3.98 0.29
N SER A 110 19.04 3.31 -0.72
CA SER A 110 17.98 3.87 -1.56
C SER A 110 16.67 4.07 -0.76
N TYR A 111 16.34 3.14 0.13
CA TYR A 111 15.20 3.28 1.04
C TYR A 111 15.41 4.38 2.09
N LYS A 112 16.62 4.52 2.64
CA LYS A 112 16.96 5.64 3.54
C LYS A 112 16.76 6.98 2.85
N ARG A 113 17.29 7.12 1.61
CA ARG A 113 17.09 8.36 0.81
C ARG A 113 15.62 8.63 0.56
N LEU A 114 14.85 7.63 0.15
CA LEU A 114 13.41 7.79 -0.10
C LEU A 114 12.68 8.23 1.16
N THR A 115 12.85 7.52 2.28
CA THR A 115 12.14 7.81 3.52
C THR A 115 12.51 9.19 4.09
N GLN A 116 13.77 9.59 3.96
CA GLN A 116 14.21 10.94 4.34
C GLN A 116 13.55 12.01 3.45
N ALA A 117 13.59 11.84 2.13
CA ALA A 117 12.97 12.78 1.19
C ALA A 117 11.46 12.91 1.40
N VAL A 118 10.77 11.82 1.71
CA VAL A 118 9.32 11.82 2.01
C VAL A 118 9.02 12.62 3.27
N LYS A 119 9.81 12.44 4.35
CA LYS A 119 9.66 13.20 5.58
C LYS A 119 9.93 14.70 5.37
N GLU A 120 10.97 15.02 4.64
CA GLU A 120 11.33 16.43 4.32
C GLU A 120 10.26 17.09 3.46
N ALA A 121 9.74 16.39 2.44
CA ALA A 121 8.68 16.91 1.60
C ALA A 121 7.40 17.22 2.38
N GLY A 122 7.02 16.36 3.32
CA GLY A 122 5.88 16.61 4.21
C GLY A 122 6.13 17.80 5.13
N LEU A 123 7.31 17.86 5.76
CA LEU A 123 7.68 18.96 6.65
C LEU A 123 7.69 20.31 5.93
N GLN A 124 8.26 20.37 4.72
CA GLN A 124 8.31 21.59 3.92
C GLN A 124 6.92 22.06 3.46
N ALA A 125 6.06 21.13 3.07
CA ALA A 125 4.75 21.49 2.52
C ALA A 125 3.69 21.76 3.59
N ASN A 126 3.75 21.10 4.74
CA ASN A 126 2.65 21.06 5.72
C ASN A 126 3.07 21.44 7.14
N GLY A 127 4.37 21.67 7.41
CA GLY A 127 4.89 21.96 8.75
C GLY A 127 5.06 20.74 9.66
N PHE A 128 4.83 19.52 9.15
CA PHE A 128 5.06 18.27 9.87
C PHE A 128 5.58 17.17 8.94
N ALA A 129 6.40 16.27 9.48
CA ALA A 129 6.83 15.08 8.78
C ALA A 129 5.81 13.95 8.99
N PRO A 130 5.41 13.21 7.95
CA PRO A 130 4.52 12.07 8.10
C PRO A 130 5.18 10.92 8.87
N TYR A 131 4.37 10.16 9.60
CA TYR A 131 4.77 8.85 10.11
C TYR A 131 4.79 7.84 8.96
N LEU A 132 5.89 7.12 8.83
CA LEU A 132 6.07 6.12 7.79
C LEU A 132 5.93 4.72 8.40
N VAL A 133 5.07 3.90 7.82
CA VAL A 133 4.86 2.51 8.23
C VAL A 133 5.34 1.60 7.12
N MET A 134 6.26 0.69 7.42
CA MET A 134 6.69 -0.37 6.50
C MET A 134 5.73 -1.55 6.60
N GLN A 135 5.23 -2.03 5.47
CA GLN A 135 4.53 -3.30 5.38
C GLN A 135 5.49 -4.38 4.90
N ALA A 136 6.10 -5.10 5.84
CA ALA A 136 6.91 -6.28 5.53
C ALA A 136 6.01 -7.37 4.95
N ASN A 137 6.38 -7.95 3.82
CA ASN A 137 5.54 -8.89 3.07
C ASN A 137 6.31 -10.12 2.60
N HIS A 138 5.60 -11.22 2.51
CA HIS A 138 5.96 -12.41 1.77
C HIS A 138 4.71 -12.92 1.04
N SER A 139 4.75 -13.00 -0.28
CA SER A 139 3.55 -13.32 -1.09
C SER A 139 3.13 -14.79 -1.01
N GLY A 140 4.00 -15.65 -0.49
CA GLY A 140 3.66 -17.04 -0.19
C GLY A 140 3.10 -17.78 -1.40
N ARG A 141 1.86 -18.22 -1.30
CA ARG A 141 1.13 -18.89 -2.38
C ARG A 141 1.07 -18.09 -3.68
N TYR A 142 1.12 -16.77 -3.57
CA TYR A 142 1.06 -15.83 -4.69
C TYR A 142 2.43 -15.31 -5.12
N SER A 143 3.52 -15.92 -4.63
CA SER A 143 4.87 -15.56 -5.05
C SER A 143 5.04 -15.70 -6.56
N ASN A 144 5.66 -14.66 -7.16
CA ASN A 144 5.79 -14.50 -8.59
C ASN A 144 7.01 -13.62 -8.95
N PRO A 145 8.19 -13.91 -8.39
CA PRO A 145 9.33 -12.98 -8.37
C PRO A 145 9.83 -12.59 -9.77
N ASP A 146 9.72 -13.49 -10.74
CA ASP A 146 10.16 -13.27 -12.13
C ASP A 146 8.99 -13.16 -13.11
N ASN A 147 7.83 -12.71 -12.63
CA ASN A 147 6.57 -12.73 -13.37
C ASN A 147 6.17 -14.15 -13.82
N LYS A 148 6.64 -15.15 -13.08
CA LYS A 148 6.26 -16.56 -13.22
C LYS A 148 5.81 -17.07 -11.87
N PRO A 149 4.64 -17.74 -11.79
CA PRO A 149 4.19 -18.32 -10.53
C PRO A 149 5.24 -19.22 -9.91
N ALA A 150 5.63 -18.90 -8.68
CA ALA A 150 6.59 -19.67 -7.88
C ALA A 150 6.05 -19.77 -6.45
N PRO A 151 4.95 -20.52 -6.23
CA PRO A 151 4.27 -20.56 -4.94
C PRO A 151 5.18 -21.15 -3.85
N ILE A 152 5.16 -20.53 -2.69
CA ILE A 152 5.83 -20.97 -1.46
C ILE A 152 4.75 -21.08 -0.40
N ILE A 153 4.49 -22.30 0.08
CA ILE A 153 3.35 -22.58 0.96
C ILE A 153 3.78 -23.34 2.21
N ALA A 154 3.12 -23.06 3.32
CA ALA A 154 3.33 -23.81 4.57
C ALA A 154 2.50 -25.12 4.59
N TYR A 155 1.37 -25.13 3.89
CA TYR A 155 0.47 -26.29 3.78
C TYR A 155 -0.41 -26.19 2.54
N ARG A 156 -0.97 -27.30 2.11
CA ARG A 156 -1.95 -27.35 1.02
C ARG A 156 -3.33 -26.94 1.53
N HIS A 157 -4.03 -26.17 0.70
CA HIS A 157 -5.41 -25.76 0.97
C HIS A 157 -6.29 -26.13 -0.23
N PRO A 158 -7.25 -27.06 -0.08
CA PRO A 158 -7.98 -27.65 -1.21
C PRO A 158 -8.64 -26.64 -2.15
N GLU A 159 -9.22 -25.58 -1.60
CA GLU A 159 -9.90 -24.56 -2.42
C GLU A 159 -8.90 -23.62 -3.13
N LEU A 160 -7.78 -23.27 -2.48
CA LEU A 160 -6.82 -22.31 -3.03
C LEU A 160 -5.94 -22.96 -4.13
N GLU A 161 -5.72 -24.28 -4.07
CA GLU A 161 -4.99 -25.03 -5.10
C GLU A 161 -5.76 -25.11 -6.43
N LEU A 162 -7.08 -24.89 -6.43
CA LEU A 162 -7.88 -24.83 -7.65
C LEU A 162 -7.48 -23.66 -8.57
N TYR A 163 -6.93 -22.61 -7.98
CA TYR A 163 -6.60 -21.37 -8.70
C TYR A 163 -5.11 -21.23 -9.01
N ARG A 164 -4.25 -21.89 -8.23
CA ARG A 164 -2.79 -21.89 -8.44
C ARG A 164 -2.25 -23.25 -8.03
N ALA A 165 -1.86 -24.04 -9.01
CA ALA A 165 -1.32 -25.37 -8.80
C ALA A 165 0.01 -25.31 -8.02
N ALA A 166 -0.08 -25.34 -6.69
CA ALA A 166 1.05 -25.61 -5.82
C ALA A 166 1.05 -27.12 -5.56
N ASP A 167 2.15 -27.78 -5.85
CA ASP A 167 2.36 -29.19 -5.50
C ASP A 167 3.15 -29.32 -4.19
N ASP A 168 3.45 -30.53 -3.78
CA ASP A 168 4.15 -30.80 -2.52
C ASP A 168 5.59 -30.24 -2.50
N SER A 169 6.21 -29.99 -3.68
CA SER A 169 7.54 -29.36 -3.76
C SER A 169 7.54 -27.89 -3.36
N CYS A 170 6.36 -27.27 -3.33
CA CYS A 170 6.19 -25.88 -2.89
C CYS A 170 6.04 -25.72 -1.37
N ILE A 171 5.92 -26.85 -0.63
CA ILE A 171 5.76 -26.84 0.83
C ILE A 171 7.13 -26.59 1.47
N VAL A 172 7.25 -25.51 2.22
CA VAL A 172 8.46 -25.17 2.95
C VAL A 172 8.45 -25.73 4.37
N THR A 173 9.65 -25.89 4.94
CA THR A 173 9.81 -26.37 6.32
C THR A 173 9.67 -25.23 7.31
N ASP A 174 9.46 -25.57 8.60
CA ASP A 174 9.47 -24.61 9.70
C ASP A 174 10.80 -23.86 9.81
N ASP A 175 11.90 -24.44 9.37
CA ASP A 175 13.21 -23.76 9.39
C ASP A 175 13.31 -22.65 8.35
N TYR A 176 12.63 -22.78 7.21
CA TYR A 176 12.51 -21.70 6.23
C TYR A 176 11.67 -20.53 6.78
N LEU A 177 10.67 -20.82 7.63
CA LEU A 177 9.75 -19.82 8.19
C LEU A 177 10.34 -19.04 9.39
N LYS A 178 11.48 -19.44 9.93
CA LYS A 178 12.19 -18.79 11.06
C LYS A 178 13.15 -17.70 10.56
#